data_666e00b887b3cce09fec5c4aba5f8ca1
#
_entry.id   666e00b887b3cce09fec5c4aba5f8ca1
#
_cell.length_a   1.000
_cell.length_b   1.000
_cell.length_c   1.000
_cell.angle_alpha   90.00
_cell.angle_beta   90.00
_cell.angle_gamma   90.00
#
_symmetry.space_group_name_H-M   'P 1'
#
loop_
_entity.id
_entity.type
_entity.pdbx_description
1 polymer ?
#
loop_
_entity_poly.entity_id
_entity_poly.type
_entity_poly.pdbx_seq_one_letter_code
_entity_poly.pdbx_strand_id
1 'polypeptide(L)'
;MNLLCVPNCLPKDDIRAILEGGHAKAVEAGCVIAGGHTIQDNEPKYGLCVTGFVHPDRILKNVGAQPGDVLVLTKPLGSGVLTTAIKADLISPAVRDAVYAHMATLNKKAGNAVRSAKNVHACTDVTGFGLLGHSYEMASGSGVTIRLHGATLPLMDEVRDMAEMGIIPAGAYRNMDYVKPVSYTHLRAHETK
;
A
#
# COMPACT_ATOMS: atom_id res chain seq x y z
N MET A 1 -16.98 -1.66 -10.22
CA MET A 1 -17.62 -0.33 -10.42
C MET A 1 -16.60 0.75 -10.12
N ASN A 2 -16.63 1.87 -10.83
CA ASN A 2 -15.80 3.03 -10.55
C ASN A 2 -16.61 4.16 -9.87
N LEU A 3 -15.94 4.94 -9.03
CA LEU A 3 -16.47 6.16 -8.44
C LEU A 3 -15.55 7.31 -8.85
N LEU A 4 -16.12 8.37 -9.38
CA LEU A 4 -15.40 9.56 -9.78
C LEU A 4 -16.04 10.77 -9.09
N CYS A 5 -15.26 11.49 -8.31
CA CYS A 5 -15.65 12.78 -7.74
C CYS A 5 -14.79 13.86 -8.40
N VAL A 6 -15.41 14.89 -8.98
CA VAL A 6 -14.67 15.93 -9.70
C VAL A 6 -15.30 17.31 -9.52
N PRO A 7 -14.48 18.37 -9.47
CA PRO A 7 -14.98 19.73 -9.54
C PRO A 7 -15.44 20.06 -10.97
N ASN A 8 -16.42 20.92 -11.08
CA ASN A 8 -16.97 21.34 -12.39
C ASN A 8 -15.94 22.03 -13.29
N CYS A 9 -14.86 22.53 -12.74
CA CYS A 9 -13.78 23.21 -13.47
C CYS A 9 -12.71 22.26 -14.01
N LEU A 10 -12.76 20.96 -13.67
CA LEU A 10 -11.75 20.01 -14.15
C LEU A 10 -11.91 19.80 -15.67
N PRO A 11 -10.82 19.93 -16.46
CA PRO A 11 -10.88 19.71 -17.89
C PRO A 11 -11.36 18.31 -18.25
N LYS A 12 -12.16 18.20 -19.32
CA LYS A 12 -12.71 16.90 -19.76
C LYS A 12 -11.61 15.90 -20.17
N ASP A 13 -10.49 16.39 -20.66
CA ASP A 13 -9.36 15.54 -21.06
C ASP A 13 -8.66 14.92 -19.83
N ASP A 14 -8.57 15.66 -18.73
CA ASP A 14 -8.06 15.11 -17.46
C ASP A 14 -9.00 14.05 -16.89
N ILE A 15 -10.31 14.30 -16.95
CA ILE A 15 -11.32 13.31 -16.54
C ILE A 15 -11.21 12.05 -17.41
N ARG A 16 -11.04 12.21 -18.72
CA ARG A 16 -10.84 11.08 -19.64
C ARG A 16 -9.58 10.29 -19.28
N ALA A 17 -8.44 10.96 -19.07
CA ALA A 17 -7.17 10.31 -18.72
C ALA A 17 -7.28 9.51 -17.41
N ILE A 18 -7.96 10.03 -16.38
CA ILE A 18 -8.24 9.31 -15.13
C ILE A 18 -9.04 8.02 -15.39
N LEU A 19 -10.10 8.11 -16.16
CA LEU A 19 -10.98 6.97 -16.48
C LEU A 19 -10.25 5.94 -17.35
N GLU A 20 -9.46 6.36 -18.33
CA GLU A 20 -8.66 5.49 -19.20
C GLU A 20 -7.60 4.74 -18.38
N GLY A 21 -6.92 5.42 -17.44
CA GLY A 21 -5.97 4.78 -16.52
C GLY A 21 -6.61 3.71 -15.66
N GLY A 22 -7.77 3.99 -15.07
CA GLY A 22 -8.54 3.02 -14.30
C GLY A 22 -9.04 1.85 -15.14
N HIS A 23 -9.52 2.12 -16.36
CA HIS A 23 -9.97 1.10 -17.30
C HIS A 23 -8.80 0.18 -17.71
N ALA A 24 -7.67 0.74 -18.07
CA ALA A 24 -6.49 -0.03 -18.46
C ALA A 24 -6.07 -1.02 -17.33
N LYS A 25 -6.08 -0.58 -16.08
CA LYS A 25 -5.76 -1.45 -14.94
C LYS A 25 -6.83 -2.51 -14.67
N ALA A 26 -8.11 -2.22 -14.87
CA ALA A 26 -9.17 -3.21 -14.78
C ALA A 26 -9.00 -4.31 -15.85
N VAL A 27 -8.71 -3.92 -17.09
CA VAL A 27 -8.42 -4.87 -18.19
C VAL A 27 -7.18 -5.71 -17.89
N GLU A 28 -6.07 -5.10 -17.43
CA GLU A 28 -4.84 -5.82 -17.03
C GLU A 28 -5.13 -6.84 -15.91
N ALA A 29 -6.02 -6.51 -14.98
CA ALA A 29 -6.44 -7.41 -13.91
C ALA A 29 -7.35 -8.54 -14.41
N GLY A 30 -7.89 -8.47 -15.62
CA GLY A 30 -8.91 -9.37 -16.16
C GLY A 30 -10.30 -9.10 -15.59
N CYS A 31 -10.56 -7.85 -15.17
CA CYS A 31 -11.84 -7.42 -14.61
C CYS A 31 -12.64 -6.62 -15.63
N VAL A 32 -13.97 -6.61 -15.46
CA VAL A 32 -14.90 -5.80 -16.24
C VAL A 32 -15.42 -4.65 -15.38
N ILE A 33 -15.43 -3.45 -15.92
CA ILE A 33 -16.13 -2.32 -15.29
C ILE A 33 -17.61 -2.43 -15.64
N ALA A 34 -18.41 -2.88 -14.68
CA ALA A 34 -19.84 -3.10 -14.87
C ALA A 34 -20.70 -1.84 -14.63
N GLY A 35 -20.10 -0.73 -14.23
CA GLY A 35 -20.78 0.52 -13.96
C GLY A 35 -19.99 1.41 -13.02
N GLY A 36 -20.61 2.51 -12.61
CA GLY A 36 -19.99 3.47 -11.70
C GLY A 36 -20.92 4.64 -11.40
N HIS A 37 -20.39 5.63 -10.69
CA HIS A 37 -21.10 6.85 -10.36
C HIS A 37 -20.16 8.05 -10.39
N THR A 38 -20.69 9.21 -10.78
CA THR A 38 -19.95 10.47 -10.78
C THR A 38 -20.63 11.44 -9.82
N ILE A 39 -19.84 12.09 -8.97
CA ILE A 39 -20.30 13.04 -7.96
C ILE A 39 -19.55 14.36 -8.18
N GLN A 40 -20.24 15.48 -8.03
CA GLN A 40 -19.59 16.76 -7.95
C GLN A 40 -18.91 16.90 -6.58
N ASP A 41 -17.63 17.24 -6.56
CA ASP A 41 -16.82 17.47 -5.34
C ASP A 41 -15.81 18.59 -5.63
N ASN A 42 -15.31 19.23 -4.61
CA ASN A 42 -14.31 20.28 -4.75
C ASN A 42 -12.91 19.73 -5.07
N GLU A 43 -12.66 18.47 -4.77
CA GLU A 43 -11.39 17.79 -5.01
C GLU A 43 -11.59 16.56 -5.90
N PRO A 44 -10.73 16.34 -6.90
CA PRO A 44 -10.81 15.14 -7.71
C PRO A 44 -10.47 13.91 -6.88
N LYS A 45 -11.36 12.92 -6.90
CA LYS A 45 -11.18 11.60 -6.28
C LYS A 45 -11.63 10.54 -7.27
N TYR A 46 -10.83 9.50 -7.42
CA TYR A 46 -11.15 8.35 -8.24
C TYR A 46 -10.87 7.05 -7.48
N GLY A 47 -11.78 6.11 -7.58
CA GLY A 47 -11.61 4.81 -6.94
C GLY A 47 -12.39 3.71 -7.63
N LEU A 48 -12.03 2.48 -7.30
CA LEU A 48 -12.68 1.27 -7.77
C LEU A 48 -13.28 0.50 -6.59
N CYS A 49 -14.55 0.13 -6.71
CA CYS A 49 -15.17 -0.88 -5.86
C CYS A 49 -15.10 -2.22 -6.60
N VAL A 50 -14.32 -3.15 -6.08
CA VAL A 50 -14.08 -4.45 -6.69
C VAL A 50 -14.84 -5.52 -5.93
N THR A 51 -15.66 -6.30 -6.67
CA THR A 51 -16.35 -7.48 -6.14
C THR A 51 -15.76 -8.72 -6.79
N GLY A 52 -15.46 -9.73 -6.00
CA GLY A 52 -14.93 -11.00 -6.47
C GLY A 52 -15.51 -12.18 -5.70
N PHE A 53 -15.23 -13.36 -6.18
CA PHE A 53 -15.65 -14.61 -5.55
C PHE A 53 -14.44 -15.48 -5.21
N VAL A 54 -14.47 -16.13 -4.06
CA VAL A 54 -13.44 -17.06 -3.62
C VAL A 54 -14.11 -18.27 -2.99
N HIS A 55 -13.54 -19.46 -3.21
CA HIS A 55 -14.01 -20.66 -2.51
C HIS A 55 -13.75 -20.50 -1.00
N PRO A 56 -14.69 -20.89 -0.12
CA PRO A 56 -14.55 -20.72 1.34
C PRO A 56 -13.22 -21.27 1.90
N ASP A 57 -12.78 -22.43 1.41
CA ASP A 57 -11.53 -23.07 1.85
C ASP A 57 -10.26 -22.42 1.30
N ARG A 58 -10.38 -21.38 0.45
CA ARG A 58 -9.26 -20.66 -0.16
C ARG A 58 -9.19 -19.20 0.24
N ILE A 59 -9.92 -18.83 1.28
CA ILE A 59 -9.88 -17.46 1.81
C ILE A 59 -8.56 -17.25 2.52
N LEU A 60 -7.80 -16.25 2.06
CA LEU A 60 -6.61 -15.75 2.74
C LEU A 60 -7.04 -14.63 3.68
N LYS A 61 -6.94 -14.87 4.98
CA LYS A 61 -7.31 -13.89 6.02
C LYS A 61 -6.09 -13.09 6.42
N ASN A 62 -6.30 -11.92 6.97
CA ASN A 62 -5.25 -11.13 7.63
C ASN A 62 -4.91 -11.61 9.05
N VAL A 63 -5.51 -12.71 9.49
CA VAL A 63 -5.28 -13.39 10.77
C VAL A 63 -4.99 -14.86 10.54
N GLY A 64 -4.37 -15.52 11.53
CA GLY A 64 -4.02 -16.93 11.46
C GLY A 64 -2.52 -17.20 11.39
N ALA A 65 -1.68 -16.15 11.47
CA ALA A 65 -0.23 -16.30 11.55
C ALA A 65 0.17 -17.14 12.77
N GLN A 66 1.22 -17.95 12.64
CA GLN A 66 1.68 -18.91 13.62
C GLN A 66 3.11 -18.59 14.06
N PRO A 67 3.50 -18.97 15.31
CA PRO A 67 4.89 -18.90 15.72
C PRO A 67 5.79 -19.71 14.78
N GLY A 68 6.87 -19.08 14.31
CA GLY A 68 7.79 -19.68 13.33
C GLY A 68 7.53 -19.29 11.88
N ASP A 69 6.43 -18.62 11.59
CA ASP A 69 6.16 -18.09 10.25
C ASP A 69 7.18 -17.02 9.85
N VAL A 70 7.44 -16.96 8.56
CA VAL A 70 8.28 -15.93 7.93
C VAL A 70 7.39 -14.97 7.16
N LEU A 71 7.57 -13.67 7.39
CA LEU A 71 6.89 -12.62 6.63
C LEU A 71 7.60 -12.38 5.29
N VAL A 72 6.83 -12.35 4.23
CA VAL A 72 7.33 -12.05 2.88
C VAL A 72 6.67 -10.76 2.39
N LEU A 73 7.49 -9.73 2.17
CA LEU A 73 7.05 -8.47 1.59
C LEU A 73 7.30 -8.52 0.07
N THR A 74 6.26 -8.34 -0.72
CA THR A 74 6.30 -8.54 -2.18
C THR A 74 6.60 -7.27 -2.99
N LYS A 75 6.63 -6.13 -2.34
CA LYS A 75 6.97 -4.82 -2.92
C LYS A 75 7.78 -4.00 -1.93
N PRO A 76 8.71 -3.14 -2.38
CA PRO A 76 9.41 -2.21 -1.49
C PRO A 76 8.43 -1.18 -0.91
N LEU A 77 8.81 -0.64 0.25
CA LEU A 77 8.06 0.38 0.98
C LEU A 77 8.53 1.78 0.60
N GLY A 78 7.72 2.80 0.94
CA GLY A 78 8.13 4.20 0.86
C GLY A 78 7.26 5.06 -0.07
N SER A 79 6.28 4.49 -0.78
CA SER A 79 5.40 5.26 -1.66
C SER A 79 4.74 6.46 -0.99
N GLY A 80 4.37 6.35 0.30
CA GLY A 80 3.78 7.46 1.06
C GLY A 80 4.74 8.63 1.27
N VAL A 81 6.01 8.36 1.57
CA VAL A 81 7.07 9.38 1.69
C VAL A 81 7.32 10.03 0.33
N LEU A 82 7.53 9.22 -0.70
CA LEU A 82 7.84 9.73 -2.04
C LEU A 82 6.69 10.50 -2.67
N THR A 83 5.43 10.10 -2.48
CA THR A 83 4.28 10.89 -2.96
C THR A 83 4.14 12.22 -2.23
N THR A 84 4.59 12.32 -0.97
CA THR A 84 4.68 13.59 -0.24
C THR A 84 5.79 14.45 -0.84
N ALA A 85 6.95 13.88 -1.15
CA ALA A 85 8.06 14.57 -1.81
C ALA A 85 7.70 15.02 -3.24
N ILE A 86 6.94 14.22 -4.00
CA ILE A 86 6.40 14.62 -5.32
C ILE A 86 5.55 15.89 -5.20
N LYS A 87 4.64 15.94 -4.23
CA LYS A 87 3.78 17.14 -4.01
C LYS A 87 4.57 18.39 -3.65
N ALA A 88 5.75 18.22 -3.05
CA ALA A 88 6.66 19.29 -2.69
C ALA A 88 7.70 19.60 -3.77
N ASP A 89 7.64 18.93 -4.91
CA ASP A 89 8.59 19.05 -6.04
C ASP A 89 10.06 18.82 -5.63
N LEU A 90 10.29 17.83 -4.75
CA LEU A 90 11.60 17.55 -4.15
C LEU A 90 12.32 16.35 -4.76
N ILE A 91 11.72 15.65 -5.71
CA ILE A 91 12.32 14.46 -6.34
C ILE A 91 12.43 14.61 -7.86
N SER A 92 13.39 13.87 -8.44
CA SER A 92 13.60 13.89 -9.88
C SER A 92 12.42 13.29 -10.66
N PRO A 93 12.23 13.69 -11.94
CA PRO A 93 11.22 13.07 -12.80
C PRO A 93 11.37 11.55 -12.91
N ALA A 94 12.59 11.03 -12.92
CA ALA A 94 12.86 9.60 -13.00
C ALA A 94 12.34 8.84 -11.77
N VAL A 95 12.58 9.37 -10.57
CA VAL A 95 12.08 8.77 -9.32
C VAL A 95 10.56 8.89 -9.24
N ARG A 96 9.99 10.03 -9.63
CA ARG A 96 8.54 10.21 -9.71
C ARG A 96 7.88 9.14 -10.60
N ASP A 97 8.44 8.94 -11.80
CA ASP A 97 7.90 7.97 -12.75
C ASP A 97 8.04 6.53 -12.23
N ALA A 98 9.13 6.22 -11.53
CA ALA A 98 9.31 4.93 -10.84
C ALA A 98 8.26 4.72 -9.72
N VAL A 99 7.94 5.76 -8.95
CA VAL A 99 6.88 5.71 -7.93
C VAL A 99 5.52 5.44 -8.57
N TYR A 100 5.18 6.14 -9.66
CA TYR A 100 3.93 5.91 -10.37
C TYR A 100 3.84 4.50 -10.95
N ALA A 101 4.91 4.01 -11.56
CA ALA A 101 4.98 2.63 -12.06
C ALA A 101 4.80 1.60 -10.94
N HIS A 102 5.46 1.82 -9.79
CA HIS A 102 5.32 0.96 -8.61
C HIS A 102 3.86 0.93 -8.10
N MET A 103 3.23 2.10 -7.95
CA MET A 103 1.84 2.21 -7.50
C MET A 103 0.86 1.57 -8.49
N ALA A 104 1.12 1.73 -9.80
CA ALA A 104 0.29 1.16 -10.87
C ALA A 104 0.51 -0.35 -11.08
N THR A 105 1.56 -0.94 -10.51
CA THR A 105 1.84 -2.38 -10.65
C THR A 105 0.84 -3.21 -9.85
N LEU A 106 0.08 -4.07 -10.53
CA LEU A 106 -0.89 -4.96 -9.89
C LEU A 106 -0.20 -6.00 -9.00
N ASN A 107 -0.85 -6.36 -7.89
CA ASN A 107 -0.41 -7.46 -7.01
C ASN A 107 -0.74 -8.85 -7.57
N LYS A 108 -1.09 -8.97 -8.85
CA LYS A 108 -1.52 -10.21 -9.51
C LYS A 108 -0.48 -11.31 -9.43
N LYS A 109 0.81 -11.00 -9.69
CA LYS A 109 1.90 -11.99 -9.60
C LYS A 109 2.09 -12.49 -8.18
N ALA A 110 2.12 -11.59 -7.21
CA ALA A 110 2.21 -11.93 -5.79
C ALA A 110 1.00 -12.77 -5.34
N GLY A 111 -0.22 -12.36 -5.68
CA GLY A 111 -1.43 -13.11 -5.37
C GLY A 111 -1.45 -14.50 -5.99
N ASN A 112 -0.92 -14.68 -7.22
CA ASN A 112 -0.78 -16.00 -7.83
C ASN A 112 0.24 -16.86 -7.08
N ALA A 113 1.38 -16.28 -6.70
CA ALA A 113 2.43 -17.00 -5.95
C ALA A 113 1.90 -17.46 -4.59
N VAL A 114 1.22 -16.57 -3.85
CA VAL A 114 0.60 -16.89 -2.55
C VAL A 114 -0.43 -18.02 -2.68
N ARG A 115 -1.28 -17.98 -3.72
CA ARG A 115 -2.28 -19.05 -3.95
C ARG A 115 -1.66 -20.40 -4.32
N SER A 116 -0.46 -20.40 -4.90
CA SER A 116 0.28 -21.61 -5.27
C SER A 116 1.19 -22.11 -4.15
N ALA A 117 1.49 -21.28 -3.17
CA ALA A 117 2.32 -21.63 -2.03
C ALA A 117 1.55 -22.55 -1.07
N LYS A 118 2.32 -23.45 -0.42
CA LYS A 118 1.80 -24.28 0.66
C LYS A 118 2.03 -23.56 2.01
N ASN A 119 1.14 -23.81 2.95
CA ASN A 119 1.26 -23.30 4.33
C ASN A 119 1.30 -21.76 4.41
N VAL A 120 0.40 -21.10 3.70
CA VAL A 120 0.16 -19.67 3.89
C VAL A 120 -0.90 -19.51 4.98
N HIS A 121 -0.50 -18.99 6.13
CA HIS A 121 -1.37 -18.89 7.30
C HIS A 121 -2.10 -17.55 7.38
N ALA A 122 -1.48 -16.47 6.90
CA ALA A 122 -2.09 -15.15 6.87
C ALA A 122 -1.60 -14.33 5.66
N CYS A 123 -2.42 -13.39 5.22
CA CYS A 123 -2.08 -12.48 4.13
C CYS A 123 -2.82 -11.16 4.29
N THR A 124 -2.13 -10.06 4.11
CA THR A 124 -2.72 -8.73 4.04
C THR A 124 -2.00 -7.88 2.99
N ASP A 125 -2.62 -6.85 2.50
CA ASP A 125 -1.93 -5.78 1.77
C ASP A 125 -1.41 -4.73 2.75
N VAL A 126 -0.45 -3.92 2.31
CA VAL A 126 0.09 -2.80 3.09
C VAL A 126 -0.34 -1.51 2.42
N THR A 127 -1.16 -0.73 3.10
CA THR A 127 -1.74 0.52 2.62
C THR A 127 -1.47 1.69 3.57
N GLY A 128 -2.42 2.57 3.77
CA GLY A 128 -2.28 3.81 4.52
C GLY A 128 -1.87 3.66 5.99
N PHE A 129 -2.10 2.52 6.63
CA PHE A 129 -1.62 2.25 8.00
C PHE A 129 -0.15 1.83 8.07
N GLY A 130 0.49 1.65 6.90
CA GLY A 130 1.89 1.26 6.82
C GLY A 130 2.17 -0.15 7.33
N LEU A 131 3.43 -0.56 7.20
CA LEU A 131 3.84 -1.92 7.60
C LEU A 131 3.55 -2.21 9.07
N LEU A 132 3.81 -1.26 9.97
CA LEU A 132 3.60 -1.46 11.41
C LEU A 132 2.12 -1.64 11.75
N GLY A 133 1.22 -0.81 11.19
CA GLY A 133 -0.21 -0.92 11.43
C GLY A 133 -0.78 -2.26 10.96
N HIS A 134 -0.49 -2.66 9.73
CA HIS A 134 -0.98 -3.94 9.20
C HIS A 134 -0.32 -5.15 9.85
N SER A 135 0.94 -5.06 10.26
CA SER A 135 1.59 -6.10 11.07
C SER A 135 0.96 -6.22 12.45
N TYR A 136 0.58 -5.10 13.06
CA TYR A 136 -0.13 -5.12 14.34
C TYR A 136 -1.51 -5.78 14.23
N GLU A 137 -2.30 -5.45 13.21
CA GLU A 137 -3.59 -6.10 12.95
C GLU A 137 -3.42 -7.61 12.81
N MET A 138 -2.44 -8.05 12.01
CA MET A 138 -2.14 -9.46 11.83
C MET A 138 -1.69 -10.13 13.14
N ALA A 139 -0.77 -9.51 13.87
CA ALA A 139 -0.25 -10.04 15.13
C ALA A 139 -1.35 -10.17 16.19
N SER A 140 -2.12 -9.11 16.40
CA SER A 140 -3.22 -9.05 17.37
C SER A 140 -4.31 -10.05 17.06
N GLY A 141 -4.77 -10.10 15.82
CA GLY A 141 -5.80 -11.04 15.38
C GLY A 141 -5.36 -12.50 15.37
N SER A 142 -4.05 -12.76 15.35
CA SER A 142 -3.46 -14.11 15.38
C SER A 142 -2.98 -14.53 16.77
N GLY A 143 -2.93 -13.62 17.75
CA GLY A 143 -2.40 -13.90 19.09
C GLY A 143 -0.88 -14.16 19.10
N VAL A 144 -0.12 -13.53 18.20
CA VAL A 144 1.32 -13.72 18.05
C VAL A 144 2.08 -12.39 18.12
N THR A 145 3.39 -12.47 18.26
CA THR A 145 4.30 -11.31 18.15
C THR A 145 5.00 -11.35 16.81
N ILE A 146 4.97 -10.25 16.06
CA ILE A 146 5.72 -10.08 14.82
C ILE A 146 7.00 -9.31 15.11
N ARG A 147 8.15 -9.84 14.66
CA ARG A 147 9.45 -9.17 14.72
C ARG A 147 9.83 -8.65 13.34
N LEU A 148 10.05 -7.36 13.23
CA LEU A 148 10.51 -6.70 12.01
C LEU A 148 11.98 -6.29 12.16
N HIS A 149 12.80 -6.58 11.16
CA HIS A 149 14.19 -6.18 11.10
C HIS A 149 14.31 -4.94 10.19
N GLY A 150 14.26 -3.75 10.78
CA GLY A 150 14.18 -2.48 10.07
C GLY A 150 15.29 -2.26 9.03
N ALA A 151 16.53 -2.69 9.35
CA ALA A 151 17.67 -2.54 8.44
C ALA A 151 17.57 -3.36 7.15
N THR A 152 16.75 -4.41 7.12
CA THR A 152 16.61 -5.31 5.97
C THR A 152 15.32 -5.10 5.19
N LEU A 153 14.49 -4.14 5.58
CA LEU A 153 13.27 -3.82 4.85
C LEU A 153 13.60 -3.23 3.48
N PRO A 154 13.02 -3.77 2.40
CA PRO A 154 13.21 -3.20 1.08
C PRO A 154 12.51 -1.84 0.99
N LEU A 155 13.25 -0.81 0.68
CA LEU A 155 12.76 0.54 0.45
C LEU A 155 12.94 0.92 -1.02
N MET A 156 12.07 1.78 -1.51
CA MET A 156 12.28 2.46 -2.79
C MET A 156 13.47 3.43 -2.66
N ASP A 157 14.09 3.76 -3.78
CA ASP A 157 15.18 4.72 -3.82
C ASP A 157 14.76 6.08 -3.25
N GLU A 158 15.68 6.81 -2.65
CA GLU A 158 15.51 8.14 -2.02
C GLU A 158 14.56 8.19 -0.80
N VAL A 159 13.91 7.09 -0.41
CA VAL A 159 12.97 7.11 0.74
C VAL A 159 13.66 7.51 2.03
N ARG A 160 14.89 7.03 2.27
CA ARG A 160 15.66 7.38 3.49
C ARG A 160 16.03 8.85 3.50
N ASP A 161 16.55 9.34 2.39
CA ASP A 161 16.99 10.74 2.26
C ASP A 161 15.81 11.69 2.49
N MET A 162 14.67 11.41 1.87
CA MET A 162 13.46 12.20 2.07
C MET A 162 12.97 12.15 3.53
N ALA A 163 12.99 10.97 4.15
CA ALA A 163 12.59 10.82 5.55
C ALA A 163 13.54 11.56 6.51
N GLU A 164 14.86 11.52 6.27
CA GLU A 164 15.88 12.25 7.04
C GLU A 164 15.71 13.77 6.89
N MET A 165 15.25 14.24 5.73
CA MET A 165 14.86 15.64 5.51
C MET A 165 13.53 16.02 6.19
N GLY A 166 12.86 15.07 6.85
CA GLY A 166 11.56 15.32 7.51
C GLY A 166 10.35 15.25 6.59
N ILE A 167 10.51 14.80 5.34
CA ILE A 167 9.40 14.63 4.39
C ILE A 167 8.66 13.34 4.73
N ILE A 168 7.85 13.41 5.76
CA ILE A 168 7.07 12.29 6.28
C ILE A 168 5.58 12.62 6.19
N PRO A 169 4.75 11.74 5.60
CA PRO A 169 3.31 11.98 5.51
C PRO A 169 2.68 12.07 6.91
N ALA A 170 1.76 13.00 7.11
CA ALA A 170 1.07 13.20 8.40
C ALA A 170 0.40 11.91 8.92
N GLY A 171 -0.03 11.02 8.01
CA GLY A 171 -0.56 9.71 8.35
C GLY A 171 0.43 8.80 9.08
N ALA A 172 1.74 8.93 8.79
CA ALA A 172 2.77 8.10 9.44
C ALA A 172 2.89 8.40 10.94
N TYR A 173 2.75 9.66 11.34
CA TYR A 173 2.75 10.04 12.76
C TYR A 173 1.54 9.46 13.50
N ARG A 174 0.35 9.55 12.90
CA ARG A 174 -0.86 8.93 13.48
C ARG A 174 -0.73 7.41 13.59
N ASN A 175 -0.16 6.76 12.58
CA ASN A 175 0.09 5.33 12.62
C ASN A 175 1.08 4.96 13.72
N MET A 176 2.13 5.75 13.92
CA MET A 176 3.11 5.56 14.99
C MET A 176 2.44 5.67 16.37
N ASP A 177 1.61 6.70 16.58
CA ASP A 177 0.87 6.86 17.84
C ASP A 177 -0.08 5.69 18.10
N TYR A 178 -0.74 5.18 17.05
CA TYR A 178 -1.65 4.04 17.14
C TYR A 178 -0.93 2.76 17.58
N VAL A 179 0.25 2.48 17.03
CA VAL A 179 0.99 1.25 17.38
C VAL A 179 1.90 1.38 18.59
N LYS A 180 2.18 2.59 19.06
CA LYS A 180 3.10 2.86 20.18
C LYS A 180 2.80 2.07 21.46
N PRO A 181 1.53 1.89 21.88
CA PRO A 181 1.23 1.12 23.10
C PRO A 181 1.52 -0.37 22.99
N VAL A 182 1.64 -0.90 21.77
CA VAL A 182 1.75 -2.34 21.46
C VAL A 182 3.04 -2.70 20.74
N SER A 183 3.86 -1.72 20.41
CA SER A 183 5.14 -1.91 19.72
C SER A 183 6.32 -1.68 20.69
N TYR A 184 7.37 -2.46 20.50
CA TYR A 184 8.63 -2.30 21.20
C TYR A 184 9.76 -2.19 20.18
N THR A 185 10.51 -1.08 20.23
CA THR A 185 11.66 -0.85 19.36
C THR A 185 12.93 -1.13 20.13
N HIS A 186 13.76 -2.06 19.64
CA HIS A 186 15.06 -2.40 20.19
C HIS A 186 16.16 -1.89 19.25
N LEU A 187 16.89 -0.87 19.68
CA LEU A 187 18.07 -0.36 18.98
C LEU A 187 19.31 -1.11 19.49
N ARG A 188 20.12 -1.63 18.58
CA ARG A 188 21.43 -2.20 18.95
C ARG A 188 22.39 -1.08 19.32
N ALA A 189 23.27 -1.32 20.31
CA ALA A 189 24.22 -0.33 20.84
C ALA A 189 25.21 0.23 19.80
N HIS A 190 25.29 -0.34 18.61
CA HIS A 190 26.16 0.12 17.50
C HIS A 190 25.48 1.06 16.50
N GLU A 191 24.17 1.34 16.65
CA GLU A 191 23.41 2.21 15.76
C GLU A 191 23.28 3.65 16.31
N THR A 192 23.93 3.94 17.42
CA THR A 192 23.93 5.26 18.08
C THR A 192 25.25 6.03 17.84
N LYS A 193 25.74 6.07 16.59
CA LYS A 193 26.83 6.98 16.21
C LYS A 193 26.43 7.80 15.01
#